data_df7c474cc8fd45d5cceb57fa29451214
#
_entry.id   df7c474cc8fd45d5cceb57fa29451214
#
_cell.length_a   1.000
_cell.length_b   1.000
_cell.length_c   1.000
_cell.angle_alpha   90.00
_cell.angle_beta   90.00
_cell.angle_gamma   90.00
#
_symmetry.space_group_name_H-M   'P 1'
#
loop_
_entity.id
_entity.type
_entity.pdbx_description
1 polymer ?
#
loop_
_entity_poly.entity_id
_entity_poly.type
_entity_poly.pdbx_seq_one_letter_code
_entity_poly.pdbx_strand_id
1 'polypeptide(L)'
;PEIRQLRSKDDTLLANAYIDKDKVSIVPVSDIRLSQNIPPFHSFFINRILASMKNKDLEKINEGKLEKGSLIDYKVEEENGIIKSIVIKNYREKNRLNEILNACEWVFTKMIEKVR
;
A
#
# COMPACT_ATOMS: atom_id res chain seq x y z
N PRO A 1 -0.20 6.58 -17.35
CA PRO A 1 -0.57 5.91 -16.09
C PRO A 1 -1.26 4.60 -16.35
N GLU A 2 -0.99 3.66 -15.48
CA GLU A 2 -1.54 2.31 -15.56
C GLU A 2 -2.52 2.11 -14.41
N ILE A 3 -3.61 1.38 -14.67
CA ILE A 3 -4.56 1.03 -13.62
C ILE A 3 -4.50 -0.47 -13.42
N ARG A 4 -4.28 -0.91 -12.19
CA ARG A 4 -4.26 -2.32 -11.85
C ARG A 4 -5.34 -2.61 -10.82
N GLN A 5 -6.19 -3.57 -11.12
CA GLN A 5 -7.27 -3.98 -10.23
C GLN A 5 -6.72 -4.93 -9.18
N LEU A 6 -7.06 -4.69 -7.92
CA LEU A 6 -6.70 -5.58 -6.82
C LEU A 6 -7.94 -6.39 -6.46
N ARG A 7 -7.81 -7.71 -6.53
CA ARG A 7 -8.93 -8.63 -6.35
C ARG A 7 -8.63 -9.67 -5.28
N SER A 8 -9.68 -10.14 -4.63
CA SER A 8 -9.57 -11.26 -3.70
C SER A 8 -9.50 -12.58 -4.49
N LYS A 9 -9.30 -13.68 -3.77
CA LYS A 9 -9.23 -15.01 -4.41
C LYS A 9 -10.52 -15.41 -5.10
N ASP A 10 -11.67 -14.94 -4.59
CA ASP A 10 -12.97 -15.21 -5.22
C ASP A 10 -13.31 -14.18 -6.31
N ASP A 11 -12.29 -13.44 -6.74
CA ASP A 11 -12.38 -12.47 -7.85
C ASP A 11 -13.23 -11.24 -7.54
N THR A 12 -13.45 -10.94 -6.27
CA THR A 12 -14.11 -9.71 -5.87
C THR A 12 -13.15 -8.53 -6.01
N LEU A 13 -13.60 -7.46 -6.67
CA LEU A 13 -12.78 -6.25 -6.82
C LEU A 13 -12.69 -5.54 -5.47
N LEU A 14 -11.47 -5.33 -4.99
CA LEU A 14 -11.20 -4.70 -3.70
C LEU A 14 -10.80 -3.23 -3.83
N ALA A 15 -9.96 -2.94 -4.80
CA ALA A 15 -9.39 -1.60 -4.99
C ALA A 15 -8.83 -1.47 -6.38
N ASN A 16 -8.61 -0.22 -6.79
CA ASN A 16 -7.87 0.09 -7.99
C ASN A 16 -6.58 0.77 -7.61
N ALA A 17 -5.48 0.34 -8.22
CA ALA A 17 -4.17 0.96 -8.03
C ALA A 17 -3.87 1.80 -9.27
N TYR A 18 -3.69 3.10 -9.06
CA TYR A 18 -3.36 4.05 -10.13
C TYR A 18 -1.85 4.24 -10.10
N ILE A 19 -1.16 3.71 -11.10
CA ILE A 19 0.29 3.59 -11.10
C ILE A 19 0.92 4.60 -12.04
N ASP A 20 1.72 5.49 -11.47
CA ASP A 20 2.59 6.39 -12.22
C ASP A 20 4.03 5.92 -12.05
N LYS A 21 4.95 6.65 -12.68
CA LYS A 21 6.34 6.26 -12.74
C LYS A 21 6.96 6.01 -11.36
N ASP A 22 6.67 6.88 -10.38
CA ASP A 22 7.27 6.79 -9.05
C ASP A 22 6.22 6.77 -7.93
N LYS A 23 4.95 6.73 -8.29
CA LYS A 23 3.87 6.86 -7.31
C LYS A 23 2.75 5.89 -7.65
N VAL A 24 2.16 5.31 -6.62
CA VAL A 24 0.95 4.51 -6.76
C VAL A 24 -0.07 4.98 -5.73
N SER A 25 -1.32 5.12 -6.19
CA SER A 25 -2.45 5.47 -5.32
C SER A 25 -3.41 4.29 -5.31
N ILE A 26 -3.61 3.69 -4.15
CA ILE A 26 -4.51 2.54 -3.99
C ILE A 26 -5.82 3.06 -3.44
N VAL A 27 -6.90 2.88 -4.20
CA VAL A 27 -8.21 3.42 -3.85
C VAL A 27 -9.19 2.27 -3.70
N PRO A 28 -9.65 1.97 -2.46
CA PRO A 28 -10.67 0.94 -2.26
C PRO A 28 -11.94 1.30 -3.03
N VAL A 29 -12.64 0.28 -3.54
CA VAL A 29 -13.92 0.52 -4.22
C VAL A 29 -14.94 0.99 -3.20
N SER A 30 -15.96 1.73 -3.67
CA SER A 30 -16.91 2.42 -2.79
C SER A 30 -17.69 1.49 -1.87
N ASP A 31 -17.90 0.24 -2.28
CA ASP A 31 -18.62 -0.75 -1.47
C ASP A 31 -17.78 -1.27 -0.30
N ILE A 32 -16.47 -1.04 -0.33
CA ILE A 32 -15.56 -1.54 0.68
C ILE A 32 -15.18 -0.41 1.62
N ARG A 33 -15.67 -0.51 2.84
CA ARG A 33 -15.49 0.53 3.86
C ARG A 33 -14.64 -0.04 4.98
N LEU A 34 -13.34 0.21 4.91
CA LEU A 34 -12.39 -0.37 5.85
C LEU A 34 -11.72 0.72 6.68
N SER A 35 -11.71 0.52 7.99
CA SER A 35 -10.93 1.35 8.91
C SER A 35 -9.51 0.81 8.98
N GLN A 36 -8.51 1.70 9.06
CA GLN A 36 -7.13 1.24 9.20
C GLN A 36 -6.88 0.57 10.55
N ASN A 37 -7.82 0.65 11.49
CA ASN A 37 -7.71 -0.05 12.77
C ASN A 37 -8.03 -1.53 12.69
N ILE A 38 -8.55 -2.01 11.56
CA ILE A 38 -8.87 -3.42 11.38
C ILE A 38 -7.58 -4.21 11.11
N PRO A 39 -7.28 -5.23 11.93
CA PRO A 39 -6.10 -6.06 11.65
C PRO A 39 -6.23 -6.77 10.31
N PRO A 40 -5.14 -7.03 9.60
CA PRO A 40 -3.74 -6.77 9.94
C PRO A 40 -3.15 -5.53 9.24
N PHE A 41 -3.94 -4.46 9.05
CA PHE A 41 -3.50 -3.31 8.27
C PHE A 41 -2.20 -2.71 8.81
N HIS A 42 -2.17 -2.31 10.08
CA HIS A 42 -0.96 -1.69 10.64
C HIS A 42 0.15 -2.69 10.88
N SER A 43 -0.16 -3.85 11.46
CA SER A 43 0.88 -4.80 11.83
C SER A 43 1.61 -5.37 10.63
N PHE A 44 0.90 -5.60 9.53
CA PHE A 44 1.52 -6.21 8.35
C PHE A 44 1.78 -5.19 7.25
N PHE A 45 0.73 -4.51 6.74
CA PHE A 45 0.90 -3.67 5.55
C PHE A 45 1.78 -2.46 5.85
N ILE A 46 1.48 -1.76 6.93
CA ILE A 46 2.27 -0.57 7.31
C ILE A 46 3.64 -0.98 7.86
N ASN A 47 3.66 -1.83 8.90
CA ASN A 47 4.91 -2.09 9.62
C ASN A 47 5.84 -3.05 8.89
N ARG A 48 5.32 -4.19 8.43
CA ARG A 48 6.18 -5.20 7.81
C ARG A 48 6.54 -4.92 6.37
N ILE A 49 5.64 -4.27 5.62
CA ILE A 49 5.88 -4.00 4.21
C ILE A 49 6.45 -2.59 4.03
N LEU A 50 5.64 -1.56 4.30
CA LEU A 50 6.03 -0.19 3.96
C LEU A 50 7.14 0.37 4.85
N ALA A 51 7.00 0.23 6.16
CA ALA A 51 8.03 0.75 7.08
C ALA A 51 9.34 -0.02 6.95
N SER A 52 9.27 -1.32 6.67
CA SER A 52 10.46 -2.12 6.43
C SER A 52 11.22 -1.64 5.19
N MET A 53 10.49 -1.34 4.10
CA MET A 53 11.09 -0.78 2.89
C MET A 53 11.73 0.58 3.17
N LYS A 54 11.05 1.41 3.95
CA LYS A 54 11.56 2.74 4.30
C LYS A 54 12.84 2.63 5.13
N ASN A 55 12.89 1.70 6.07
CA ASN A 55 14.09 1.47 6.87
C ASN A 55 15.27 1.03 6.01
N LYS A 56 15.04 0.17 5.04
CA LYS A 56 16.09 -0.23 4.10
C LYS A 56 16.60 0.95 3.29
N ASP A 57 15.70 1.83 2.86
CA ASP A 57 16.09 3.04 2.15
C ASP A 57 16.90 3.98 3.03
N LEU A 58 16.51 4.13 4.30
CA LEU A 58 17.25 4.98 5.23
C LEU A 58 18.68 4.45 5.45
N GLU A 59 18.85 3.13 5.54
CA GLU A 59 20.18 2.54 5.63
C GLU A 59 21.03 2.88 4.41
N LYS A 60 20.42 2.78 3.21
CA LYS A 60 21.13 3.11 1.97
C LYS A 60 21.48 4.59 1.90
N ILE A 61 20.62 5.47 2.39
CA ILE A 61 20.90 6.91 2.45
C ILE A 61 22.08 7.15 3.38
N ASN A 62 22.10 6.51 4.55
CA ASN A 62 23.18 6.65 5.51
C ASN A 62 24.52 6.13 4.95
N GLU A 63 24.47 5.15 4.06
CA GLU A 63 25.66 4.59 3.41
C GLU A 63 26.07 5.34 2.15
N GLY A 64 25.33 6.39 1.80
CA GLY A 64 25.61 7.15 0.59
C GLY A 64 25.20 6.47 -0.71
N LYS A 65 24.39 5.42 -0.62
CA LYS A 65 23.95 4.63 -1.79
C LYS A 65 22.63 5.08 -2.39
N LEU A 66 21.92 5.97 -1.71
CA LEU A 66 20.62 6.46 -2.14
C LEU A 66 20.49 7.91 -1.73
N GLU A 67 19.93 8.74 -2.62
CA GLU A 67 19.67 10.14 -2.34
C GLU A 67 18.43 10.28 -1.43
N LYS A 68 18.43 11.31 -0.57
CA LYS A 68 17.33 11.55 0.36
C LYS A 68 15.98 11.70 -0.36
N GLY A 69 15.98 12.34 -1.53
CA GLY A 69 14.77 12.56 -2.31
C GLY A 69 14.17 11.30 -2.90
N SER A 70 14.92 10.19 -2.87
CA SER A 70 14.46 8.90 -3.41
C SER A 70 13.88 7.97 -2.35
N LEU A 71 13.80 8.43 -1.10
CA LEU A 71 13.24 7.66 0.01
C LEU A 71 11.78 7.29 -0.27
N ILE A 72 11.44 6.01 -0.12
CA ILE A 72 10.04 5.60 -0.20
C ILE A 72 9.26 6.27 0.93
N ASP A 73 8.06 6.74 0.62
CA ASP A 73 7.20 7.36 1.61
C ASP A 73 5.75 6.98 1.32
N TYR A 74 4.91 7.07 2.34
CA TYR A 74 3.53 6.63 2.19
C TYR A 74 2.61 7.43 3.10
N LYS A 75 1.35 7.51 2.69
CA LYS A 75 0.33 8.25 3.41
C LYS A 75 -1.00 7.53 3.26
N VAL A 76 -1.70 7.34 4.38
CA VAL A 76 -3.06 6.80 4.37
C VAL A 76 -4.02 7.97 4.51
N GLU A 77 -4.90 8.13 3.54
CA GLU A 77 -5.92 9.18 3.56
C GLU A 77 -7.24 8.58 3.99
N GLU A 78 -7.86 9.20 4.99
CA GLU A 78 -9.11 8.73 5.57
C GLU A 78 -10.18 9.79 5.48
N GLU A 79 -11.43 9.32 5.46
CA GLU A 79 -12.61 10.19 5.60
C GLU A 79 -13.57 9.47 6.55
N ASN A 80 -13.88 10.12 7.67
CA ASN A 80 -14.76 9.54 8.70
C ASN A 80 -14.27 8.15 9.18
N GLY A 81 -12.95 8.02 9.33
CA GLY A 81 -12.33 6.78 9.80
C GLY A 81 -12.18 5.69 8.76
N ILE A 82 -12.64 5.92 7.53
CA ILE A 82 -12.59 4.93 6.46
C ILE A 82 -11.46 5.27 5.50
N ILE A 83 -10.66 4.28 5.13
CA ILE A 83 -9.56 4.45 4.18
C ILE A 83 -10.12 4.87 2.82
N LYS A 84 -9.68 6.04 2.34
CA LYS A 84 -10.05 6.53 1.02
C LYS A 84 -8.97 6.28 -0.01
N SER A 85 -7.71 6.40 0.39
CA SER A 85 -6.60 6.07 -0.50
C SER A 85 -5.35 5.80 0.31
N ILE A 86 -4.45 5.04 -0.28
CA ILE A 86 -3.11 4.84 0.24
C ILE A 86 -2.17 5.30 -0.86
N VAL A 87 -1.41 6.36 -0.60
CA VAL A 87 -0.50 6.94 -1.60
C VAL A 87 0.92 6.57 -1.21
N ILE A 88 1.63 5.95 -2.14
CA ILE A 88 3.01 5.49 -1.91
C ILE A 88 3.88 6.11 -2.98
N LYS A 89 4.91 6.85 -2.56
CA LYS A 89 5.85 7.54 -3.45
C LYS A 89 7.21 6.86 -3.40
N ASN A 90 7.90 6.92 -4.53
CA ASN A 90 9.29 6.46 -4.64
C ASN A 90 9.43 4.96 -4.34
N TYR A 91 8.48 4.16 -4.84
CA TYR A 91 8.63 2.71 -4.74
C TYR A 91 9.87 2.26 -5.55
N ARG A 92 10.25 2.98 -6.59
CA ARG A 92 11.43 2.91 -7.44
C ARG A 92 11.58 1.66 -8.28
N GLU A 93 11.26 0.50 -7.75
CA GLU A 93 11.49 -0.77 -8.43
C GLU A 93 10.18 -1.50 -8.66
N LYS A 94 10.05 -2.14 -9.82
CA LYS A 94 8.86 -2.90 -10.16
C LYS A 94 8.59 -4.04 -9.17
N ASN A 95 9.67 -4.65 -8.65
CA ASN A 95 9.52 -5.70 -7.65
C ASN A 95 8.88 -5.18 -6.37
N ARG A 96 9.25 -3.98 -5.94
CA ARG A 96 8.64 -3.34 -4.77
C ARG A 96 7.16 -3.05 -5.03
N LEU A 97 6.85 -2.51 -6.20
CA LEU A 97 5.46 -2.24 -6.56
C LEU A 97 4.63 -3.51 -6.49
N ASN A 98 5.13 -4.60 -7.08
CA ASN A 98 4.42 -5.88 -7.06
C ASN A 98 4.24 -6.39 -5.63
N GLU A 99 5.26 -6.29 -4.80
CA GLU A 99 5.18 -6.73 -3.41
C GLU A 99 4.13 -5.92 -2.65
N ILE A 100 4.11 -4.60 -2.83
CA ILE A 100 3.15 -3.71 -2.19
C ILE A 100 1.72 -4.07 -2.60
N LEU A 101 1.48 -4.24 -3.90
CA LEU A 101 0.13 -4.51 -4.39
C LEU A 101 -0.36 -5.89 -4.01
N ASN A 102 0.52 -6.90 -4.05
CA ASN A 102 0.16 -8.24 -3.61
C ASN A 102 -0.15 -8.26 -2.11
N ALA A 103 0.65 -7.55 -1.31
CA ALA A 103 0.41 -7.45 0.13
C ALA A 103 -0.92 -6.75 0.42
N CYS A 104 -1.24 -5.71 -0.35
CA CYS A 104 -2.48 -4.97 -0.17
C CYS A 104 -3.70 -5.85 -0.45
N GLU A 105 -3.66 -6.66 -1.52
CA GLU A 105 -4.73 -7.60 -1.82
C GLU A 105 -4.97 -8.56 -0.65
N TRP A 106 -3.89 -9.11 -0.12
CA TRP A 106 -3.99 -10.05 1.00
C TRP A 106 -4.54 -9.37 2.25
N VAL A 107 -4.03 -8.19 2.56
CA VAL A 107 -4.45 -7.44 3.77
C VAL A 107 -5.92 -7.04 3.68
N PHE A 108 -6.34 -6.48 2.55
CA PHE A 108 -7.73 -6.08 2.39
C PHE A 108 -8.67 -7.27 2.49
N THR A 109 -8.28 -8.42 1.92
CA THR A 109 -9.06 -9.65 2.03
C THR A 109 -9.23 -10.05 3.51
N LYS A 110 -8.13 -10.01 4.27
CA LYS A 110 -8.17 -10.36 5.70
C LYS A 110 -9.00 -9.38 6.52
N MET A 111 -8.90 -8.09 6.20
CA MET A 111 -9.68 -7.06 6.89
C MET A 111 -11.18 -7.28 6.66
N ILE A 112 -11.57 -7.57 5.42
CA ILE A 112 -12.97 -7.83 5.07
C ILE A 112 -13.49 -9.04 5.84
N GLU A 113 -12.69 -10.09 5.95
CA GLU A 113 -13.08 -11.28 6.74
C GLU A 113 -13.35 -10.94 8.21
N LYS A 114 -12.64 -9.96 8.75
CA LYS A 114 -12.81 -9.56 10.15
C LYS A 114 -14.12 -8.81 10.42
N VAL A 115 -14.65 -8.11 9.42
CA VAL A 115 -15.83 -7.25 9.60
C VAL A 115 -17.11 -7.87 9.04
N ARG A 116 -17.05 -9.07 8.52
CA ARG A 116 -18.22 -9.80 8.04
C ARG A 116 -18.93 -10.59 9.13
#